data_62280c8a24f56c0e59e7915f5e63468c
#
_entry.id   62280c8a24f56c0e59e7915f5e63468c
#
_cell.length_a   1.000
_cell.length_b   1.000
_cell.length_c   1.000
_cell.angle_alpha   90.00
_cell.angle_beta   90.00
_cell.angle_gamma   90.00
#
_symmetry.space_group_name_H-M   'P 1'
#
loop_
_entity.id
_entity.type
_entity.pdbx_description
1 polymer ?
#
loop_
_entity_poly.entity_id
_entity_poly.type
_entity_poly.pdbx_seq_one_letter_code
_entity_poly.pdbx_strand_id
1 'polypeptide(L)'
;MQIGIDLGATKIESVLLDDKGIELHRNRKESPKNYKETIISITDTVNNIEKKFKKGLNVGVCHPGSTNLDTGEIQNSYNSPWLNDMKFSVDISKSLNRKVLCENDANCFALSESFDGSAQHYKIVFGIILGSGCGGGLIIDKKILVGPNAFAGEWGHIPIGSSNSKNNIEQYISGKGLERLYFSKFKKKLVAKEIFKKAREKSTNDMEFIK
;
A
#
# COMPACT_ATOMS: atom_id res chain seq x y z
N MET A 1 9.81 3.43 -21.37
CA MET A 1 9.94 4.07 -20.04
C MET A 1 8.57 4.33 -19.45
N GLN A 2 8.42 4.20 -18.12
CA GLN A 2 7.17 4.41 -17.39
C GLN A 2 7.44 4.98 -16.00
N ILE A 3 6.50 5.75 -15.47
CA ILE A 3 6.56 6.36 -14.14
C ILE A 3 5.65 5.58 -13.20
N GLY A 4 6.21 5.11 -12.10
CA GLY A 4 5.47 4.57 -10.97
C GLY A 4 5.44 5.57 -9.81
N ILE A 5 4.29 5.71 -9.16
CA ILE A 5 4.12 6.55 -7.98
C ILE A 5 3.48 5.74 -6.86
N ASP A 6 4.12 5.75 -5.70
CA ASP A 6 3.57 5.20 -4.46
C ASP A 6 3.08 6.36 -3.58
N LEU A 7 1.76 6.49 -3.46
CA LEU A 7 1.10 7.46 -2.61
C LEU A 7 0.87 6.87 -1.23
N GLY A 8 1.82 7.04 -0.34
CA GLY A 8 1.65 6.69 1.07
C GLY A 8 1.06 7.83 1.91
N ALA A 9 0.59 7.49 3.10
CA ALA A 9 0.02 8.47 4.04
C ALA A 9 1.01 9.54 4.51
N THR A 10 2.30 9.26 4.52
CA THR A 10 3.35 10.17 5.01
C THR A 10 4.30 10.61 3.93
N LYS A 11 4.47 9.83 2.88
CA LYS A 11 5.44 10.06 1.81
C LYS A 11 4.87 9.66 0.47
N ILE A 12 5.25 10.40 -0.56
CA ILE A 12 5.07 10.03 -1.96
C ILE A 12 6.43 9.61 -2.49
N GLU A 13 6.52 8.41 -3.02
CA GLU A 13 7.70 7.92 -3.71
C GLU A 13 7.41 7.81 -5.20
N SER A 14 8.37 8.19 -6.03
CA SER A 14 8.25 8.09 -7.49
C SER A 14 9.47 7.42 -8.08
N VAL A 15 9.26 6.60 -9.08
CA VAL A 15 10.31 5.90 -9.82
C VAL A 15 10.08 6.06 -11.32
N LEU A 16 11.17 6.24 -12.07
CA LEU A 16 11.17 6.12 -13.52
C LEU A 16 11.89 4.84 -13.89
N LEU A 17 11.22 3.97 -14.61
CA LEU A 17 11.77 2.72 -15.12
C LEU A 17 11.94 2.79 -16.65
N ASP A 18 12.97 2.15 -17.16
CA ASP A 18 13.10 1.91 -18.60
C ASP A 18 12.21 0.74 -19.05
N ASP A 19 12.28 0.40 -20.34
CA ASP A 19 11.48 -0.69 -20.92
C ASP A 19 11.92 -2.09 -20.47
N LYS A 20 13.05 -2.19 -19.77
CA LYS A 20 13.57 -3.43 -19.14
C LYS A 20 13.30 -3.48 -17.64
N GLY A 21 12.62 -2.47 -17.07
CA GLY A 21 12.36 -2.37 -15.64
C GLY A 21 13.55 -1.82 -14.82
N ILE A 22 14.61 -1.31 -15.49
CA ILE A 22 15.75 -0.72 -14.79
C ILE A 22 15.39 0.66 -14.28
N GLU A 23 15.69 0.92 -13.01
CA GLU A 23 15.47 2.21 -12.37
C GLU A 23 16.42 3.28 -12.93
N LEU A 24 15.85 4.34 -13.53
CA LEU A 24 16.57 5.47 -14.06
C LEU A 24 16.55 6.68 -13.13
N HIS A 25 15.51 6.79 -12.31
CA HIS A 25 15.34 7.90 -11.37
C HIS A 25 14.40 7.50 -10.25
N ARG A 26 14.73 7.93 -9.02
CA ARG A 26 13.88 7.80 -7.84
C ARG A 26 13.85 9.11 -7.08
N ASN A 27 12.69 9.47 -6.57
CA ASN A 27 12.53 10.60 -5.66
C ASN A 27 11.51 10.25 -4.58
N ARG A 28 11.70 10.85 -3.41
CA ARG A 28 10.81 10.68 -2.26
C ARG A 28 10.59 12.02 -1.58
N LYS A 29 9.36 12.36 -1.30
CA LYS A 29 8.95 13.60 -0.63
C LYS A 29 7.83 13.37 0.37
N GLU A 30 7.55 14.34 1.21
CA GLU A 30 6.42 14.29 2.13
C GLU A 30 5.07 14.27 1.38
N SER A 31 4.12 13.51 1.91
CA SER A 31 2.75 13.44 1.39
C SER A 31 1.93 14.59 1.96
N PRO A 32 1.24 15.38 1.11
CA PRO A 32 0.25 16.35 1.58
C PRO A 32 -0.86 15.69 2.38
N LYS A 33 -1.52 16.48 3.24
CA LYS A 33 -2.61 16.01 4.10
C LYS A 33 -3.98 16.50 3.64
N ASN A 34 -4.10 16.87 2.38
CA ASN A 34 -5.36 17.21 1.74
C ASN A 34 -5.37 16.75 0.28
N TYR A 35 -6.57 16.56 -0.24
CA TYR A 35 -6.78 15.96 -1.56
C TYR A 35 -6.21 16.81 -2.71
N LYS A 36 -6.53 18.12 -2.72
CA LYS A 36 -6.12 19.03 -3.79
C LYS A 36 -4.59 19.10 -3.93
N GLU A 37 -3.90 19.25 -2.80
CA GLU A 37 -2.44 19.29 -2.79
C GLU A 37 -1.83 17.95 -3.16
N THR A 38 -2.50 16.83 -2.84
CA THR A 38 -2.06 15.48 -3.27
C THR A 38 -2.06 15.38 -4.80
N ILE A 39 -3.15 15.80 -5.47
CA ILE A 39 -3.23 15.82 -6.94
C ILE A 39 -2.14 16.72 -7.53
N ILE A 40 -1.98 17.95 -7.03
CA ILE A 40 -0.93 18.89 -7.49
C ILE A 40 0.45 18.27 -7.30
N SER A 41 0.73 17.72 -6.13
CA SER A 41 2.02 17.13 -5.81
C SER A 41 2.40 15.99 -6.75
N ILE A 42 1.47 15.09 -7.07
CA ILE A 42 1.70 14.00 -8.02
C ILE A 42 1.91 14.55 -9.42
N THR A 43 1.06 15.48 -9.86
CA THR A 43 1.16 16.12 -11.19
C THR A 43 2.50 16.79 -11.39
N ASP A 44 2.97 17.56 -10.42
CA ASP A 44 4.27 18.23 -10.44
C ASP A 44 5.43 17.22 -10.49
N THR A 45 5.30 16.11 -9.75
CA THR A 45 6.30 15.04 -9.77
C THR A 45 6.44 14.45 -11.17
N VAL A 46 5.33 14.09 -11.80
CA VAL A 46 5.31 13.57 -13.17
C VAL A 46 5.90 14.57 -14.16
N ASN A 47 5.44 15.83 -14.11
CA ASN A 47 5.93 16.90 -15.00
C ASN A 47 7.43 17.14 -14.83
N ASN A 48 7.95 17.09 -13.61
CA ASN A 48 9.39 17.27 -13.33
C ASN A 48 10.23 16.10 -13.86
N ILE A 49 9.74 14.86 -13.77
CA ILE A 49 10.41 13.70 -14.37
C ILE A 49 10.40 13.85 -15.89
N GLU A 50 9.27 14.19 -16.48
CA GLU A 50 9.14 14.33 -17.94
C GLU A 50 9.97 15.47 -18.53
N LYS A 51 10.17 16.56 -17.78
CA LYS A 51 11.09 17.64 -18.20
C LYS A 51 12.54 17.17 -18.31
N LYS A 52 12.95 16.22 -17.46
CA LYS A 52 14.34 15.73 -17.41
C LYS A 52 14.60 14.61 -18.42
N PHE A 53 13.61 13.79 -18.70
CA PHE A 53 13.81 12.56 -19.46
C PHE A 53 13.02 12.56 -20.79
N LYS A 54 11.71 12.39 -20.74
CA LYS A 54 10.84 12.29 -21.93
C LYS A 54 9.40 12.64 -21.56
N LYS A 55 8.70 13.33 -22.45
CA LYS A 55 7.25 13.63 -22.30
C LYS A 55 6.38 12.45 -22.70
N GLY A 56 5.16 12.41 -22.16
CA GLY A 56 4.11 11.47 -22.55
C GLY A 56 4.36 10.03 -22.07
N LEU A 57 5.02 9.86 -20.93
CA LEU A 57 5.28 8.54 -20.34
C LEU A 57 4.00 7.95 -19.73
N ASN A 58 3.89 6.63 -19.77
CA ASN A 58 2.85 5.93 -19.01
C ASN A 58 3.04 6.19 -17.52
N VAL A 59 1.93 6.41 -16.79
CA VAL A 59 1.93 6.66 -15.36
C VAL A 59 1.02 5.67 -14.66
N GLY A 60 1.58 5.00 -13.65
CA GLY A 60 0.84 4.19 -12.68
C GLY A 60 0.96 4.80 -11.28
N VAL A 61 -0.12 4.80 -10.53
CA VAL A 61 -0.16 5.29 -9.14
C VAL A 61 -0.76 4.24 -8.25
N CYS A 62 -0.03 3.80 -7.24
CA CYS A 62 -0.64 3.05 -6.15
C CYS A 62 -1.05 3.98 -5.01
N HIS A 63 -2.13 3.63 -4.34
CA HIS A 63 -2.73 4.44 -3.28
C HIS A 63 -3.29 3.59 -2.14
N PRO A 64 -3.40 4.13 -0.91
CA PRO A 64 -4.05 3.44 0.19
C PRO A 64 -5.58 3.41 0.00
N GLY A 65 -6.20 2.36 0.53
CA GLY A 65 -7.63 2.11 0.36
C GLY A 65 -7.97 1.38 -0.94
N SER A 66 -9.23 1.03 -1.11
CA SER A 66 -9.75 0.37 -2.30
C SER A 66 -10.59 1.32 -3.15
N THR A 67 -10.76 1.00 -4.43
CA THR A 67 -11.64 1.77 -5.33
C THR A 67 -12.98 1.09 -5.42
N ASN A 68 -14.07 1.79 -5.11
CA ASN A 68 -15.43 1.32 -5.33
C ASN A 68 -15.66 1.13 -6.84
N LEU A 69 -16.11 -0.06 -7.23
CA LEU A 69 -16.22 -0.42 -8.65
C LEU A 69 -17.37 0.30 -9.36
N ASP A 70 -18.42 0.68 -8.62
CA ASP A 70 -19.59 1.33 -9.18
C ASP A 70 -19.40 2.85 -9.32
N THR A 71 -18.79 3.50 -8.30
CA THR A 71 -18.67 4.96 -8.25
C THR A 71 -17.30 5.47 -8.72
N GLY A 72 -16.27 4.62 -8.66
CA GLY A 72 -14.87 5.00 -8.92
C GLY A 72 -14.23 5.80 -7.79
N GLU A 73 -14.86 5.87 -6.63
CA GLU A 73 -14.40 6.60 -5.46
C GLU A 73 -13.50 5.73 -4.58
N ILE A 74 -12.48 6.34 -3.96
CA ILE A 74 -11.66 5.65 -2.97
C ILE A 74 -12.48 5.45 -1.68
N GLN A 75 -12.33 4.29 -1.07
CA GLN A 75 -12.92 3.91 0.21
C GLN A 75 -11.89 3.23 1.12
N ASN A 76 -12.14 3.26 2.43
CA ASN A 76 -11.31 2.59 3.44
C ASN A 76 -9.84 3.05 3.50
N SER A 77 -9.56 4.28 3.08
CA SER A 77 -8.24 4.90 3.22
C SER A 77 -8.06 5.46 4.63
N TYR A 78 -7.83 4.58 5.62
CA TYR A 78 -7.78 4.95 7.04
C TYR A 78 -6.62 5.89 7.41
N ASN A 79 -5.47 5.71 6.79
CA ASN A 79 -4.28 6.52 7.06
C ASN A 79 -4.19 7.79 6.17
N SER A 80 -5.08 7.90 5.18
CA SER A 80 -5.20 9.05 4.28
C SER A 80 -6.68 9.39 4.05
N PRO A 81 -7.43 9.78 5.11
CA PRO A 81 -8.88 9.92 5.05
C PRO A 81 -9.36 10.97 4.05
N TRP A 82 -8.50 11.91 3.66
CA TRP A 82 -8.80 12.91 2.62
C TRP A 82 -8.94 12.35 1.20
N LEU A 83 -8.61 11.06 1.00
CA LEU A 83 -8.82 10.35 -0.27
C LEU A 83 -10.20 9.71 -0.35
N ASN A 84 -10.86 9.42 0.78
CA ASN A 84 -12.17 8.78 0.76
C ASN A 84 -13.21 9.64 0.04
N ASP A 85 -14.11 8.97 -0.67
CA ASP A 85 -15.18 9.55 -1.48
C ASP A 85 -14.70 10.42 -2.66
N MET A 86 -13.40 10.32 -3.00
CA MET A 86 -12.80 11.06 -4.12
C MET A 86 -12.58 10.15 -5.34
N LYS A 87 -12.88 10.65 -6.54
CA LYS A 87 -12.64 9.97 -7.82
C LYS A 87 -11.19 10.12 -8.28
N PHE A 88 -10.27 9.65 -7.45
CA PHE A 88 -8.84 9.89 -7.58
C PHE A 88 -8.27 9.57 -8.96
N SER A 89 -8.61 8.40 -9.53
CA SER A 89 -8.13 7.98 -10.85
C SER A 89 -8.59 8.94 -11.96
N VAL A 90 -9.82 9.45 -11.86
CA VAL A 90 -10.38 10.42 -12.80
C VAL A 90 -9.68 11.76 -12.68
N ASP A 91 -9.49 12.26 -11.47
CA ASP A 91 -8.96 13.59 -11.23
C ASP A 91 -7.47 13.69 -11.56
N ILE A 92 -6.67 12.65 -11.25
CA ILE A 92 -5.27 12.63 -11.64
C ILE A 92 -5.10 12.47 -13.16
N SER A 93 -5.99 11.69 -13.80
CA SER A 93 -5.99 11.56 -15.26
C SER A 93 -6.33 12.88 -15.95
N LYS A 94 -7.30 13.64 -15.43
CA LYS A 94 -7.62 15.00 -15.90
C LYS A 94 -6.45 15.96 -15.70
N SER A 95 -5.83 15.96 -14.52
CA SER A 95 -4.72 16.85 -14.20
C SER A 95 -3.50 16.63 -15.12
N LEU A 96 -3.25 15.38 -15.51
CA LEU A 96 -2.17 15.02 -16.44
C LEU A 96 -2.60 15.00 -17.92
N ASN A 97 -3.89 15.28 -18.21
CA ASN A 97 -4.50 15.22 -19.53
C ASN A 97 -4.22 13.91 -20.28
N ARG A 98 -4.24 12.79 -19.56
CA ARG A 98 -4.05 11.43 -20.10
C ARG A 98 -4.52 10.37 -19.12
N LYS A 99 -4.73 9.15 -19.61
CA LYS A 99 -5.07 8.00 -18.75
C LYS A 99 -3.93 7.71 -17.76
N VAL A 100 -4.28 7.62 -16.47
CA VAL A 100 -3.41 7.14 -15.39
C VAL A 100 -4.03 5.88 -14.82
N LEU A 101 -3.22 4.84 -14.62
CA LEU A 101 -3.67 3.62 -13.96
C LEU A 101 -3.47 3.80 -12.46
N CYS A 102 -4.55 3.61 -11.70
CA CYS A 102 -4.53 3.69 -10.25
C CYS A 102 -5.01 2.37 -9.64
N GLU A 103 -4.32 1.92 -8.60
CA GLU A 103 -4.67 0.67 -7.92
C GLU A 103 -4.24 0.75 -6.44
N ASN A 104 -4.81 -0.11 -5.61
CA ASN A 104 -4.41 -0.26 -4.21
C ASN A 104 -2.92 -0.67 -4.08
N ASP A 105 -2.24 -0.15 -3.06
CA ASP A 105 -0.82 -0.38 -2.80
C ASP A 105 -0.45 -1.86 -2.59
N ALA A 106 -1.25 -2.61 -1.84
CA ALA A 106 -1.01 -4.03 -1.61
C ALA A 106 -1.26 -4.88 -2.88
N ASN A 107 -2.25 -4.50 -3.69
CA ASN A 107 -2.48 -5.11 -4.99
C ASN A 107 -1.31 -4.85 -5.94
N CYS A 108 -0.79 -3.63 -5.99
CA CYS A 108 0.39 -3.28 -6.78
C CYS A 108 1.62 -4.07 -6.34
N PHE A 109 1.85 -4.22 -5.03
CA PHE A 109 2.93 -5.04 -4.49
C PHE A 109 2.81 -6.49 -4.94
N ALA A 110 1.66 -7.12 -4.72
CA ALA A 110 1.44 -8.52 -5.10
C ALA A 110 1.59 -8.73 -6.63
N LEU A 111 1.12 -7.76 -7.42
CA LEU A 111 1.26 -7.77 -8.87
C LEU A 111 2.73 -7.73 -9.30
N SER A 112 3.53 -6.83 -8.73
CA SER A 112 4.97 -6.71 -9.00
C SER A 112 5.69 -8.03 -8.68
N GLU A 113 5.47 -8.60 -7.48
CA GLU A 113 6.06 -9.89 -7.10
C GLU A 113 5.67 -11.03 -8.05
N SER A 114 4.49 -10.96 -8.64
CA SER A 114 4.05 -11.94 -9.60
C SER A 114 4.70 -11.79 -10.99
N PHE A 115 5.09 -10.58 -11.40
CA PHE A 115 5.67 -10.33 -12.72
C PHE A 115 7.17 -10.62 -12.78
N ASP A 116 7.95 -10.02 -11.88
CA ASP A 116 9.41 -10.02 -11.88
C ASP A 116 10.02 -10.29 -10.50
N GLY A 117 9.18 -10.47 -9.47
CA GLY A 117 9.59 -10.75 -8.11
C GLY A 117 9.67 -12.25 -7.78
N SER A 118 9.57 -12.55 -6.48
CA SER A 118 9.71 -13.90 -5.93
C SER A 118 8.62 -14.87 -6.39
N ALA A 119 7.49 -14.38 -6.86
CA ALA A 119 6.33 -15.17 -7.26
C ALA A 119 6.12 -15.28 -8.78
N GLN A 120 7.11 -14.91 -9.59
CA GLN A 120 6.99 -14.86 -11.06
C GLN A 120 6.58 -16.18 -11.73
N HIS A 121 6.87 -17.34 -11.12
CA HIS A 121 6.58 -18.66 -11.66
C HIS A 121 5.24 -19.23 -11.24
N TYR A 122 4.48 -18.53 -10.37
CA TYR A 122 3.21 -19.00 -9.85
C TYR A 122 2.03 -18.36 -10.55
N LYS A 123 0.97 -19.15 -10.79
CA LYS A 123 -0.28 -18.67 -11.38
C LYS A 123 -1.18 -17.96 -10.37
N ILE A 124 -1.12 -18.41 -9.10
CA ILE A 124 -1.89 -17.85 -8.00
C ILE A 124 -0.89 -17.33 -6.97
N VAL A 125 -1.00 -16.05 -6.63
CA VAL A 125 -0.13 -15.38 -5.68
C VAL A 125 -0.96 -14.61 -4.69
N PHE A 126 -0.69 -14.80 -3.41
CA PHE A 126 -1.21 -13.97 -2.34
C PHE A 126 -0.06 -13.18 -1.73
N GLY A 127 0.02 -11.90 -2.07
CA GLY A 127 0.97 -10.96 -1.49
C GLY A 127 0.51 -10.50 -0.12
N ILE A 128 1.37 -10.57 0.89
CA ILE A 128 1.08 -10.16 2.27
C ILE A 128 2.01 -9.02 2.66
N ILE A 129 1.44 -7.92 3.14
CA ILE A 129 2.17 -6.80 3.73
C ILE A 129 1.87 -6.75 5.22
N LEU A 130 2.92 -6.85 6.04
CA LEU A 130 2.87 -6.64 7.48
C LEU A 130 3.67 -5.38 7.83
N GLY A 131 2.94 -4.28 8.00
CA GLY A 131 3.49 -2.97 8.34
C GLY A 131 2.83 -2.40 9.60
N SER A 132 2.50 -1.12 9.60
CA SER A 132 1.68 -0.50 10.66
C SER A 132 0.28 -1.11 10.74
N GLY A 133 -0.25 -1.58 9.62
CA GLY A 133 -1.45 -2.39 9.44
C GLY A 133 -1.12 -3.70 8.73
N CYS A 134 -2.16 -4.40 8.23
CA CYS A 134 -2.05 -5.60 7.41
C CYS A 134 -2.74 -5.35 6.06
N GLY A 135 -2.00 -5.49 4.98
CA GLY A 135 -2.51 -5.44 3.62
C GLY A 135 -2.28 -6.76 2.89
N GLY A 136 -2.99 -6.96 1.80
CA GLY A 136 -2.76 -8.09 0.91
C GLY A 136 -3.35 -7.87 -0.48
N GLY A 137 -2.78 -8.56 -1.45
CA GLY A 137 -3.26 -8.58 -2.82
C GLY A 137 -3.32 -10.00 -3.36
N LEU A 138 -4.37 -10.32 -4.09
CA LEU A 138 -4.55 -11.63 -4.70
C LEU A 138 -4.41 -11.54 -6.22
N ILE A 139 -3.49 -12.31 -6.77
CA ILE A 139 -3.17 -12.34 -8.19
C ILE A 139 -3.48 -13.71 -8.76
N ILE A 140 -4.20 -13.76 -9.87
CA ILE A 140 -4.47 -14.98 -10.63
C ILE A 140 -4.08 -14.74 -12.08
N ASP A 141 -3.22 -15.59 -12.63
CA ASP A 141 -2.70 -15.50 -14.00
C ASP A 141 -2.22 -14.07 -14.35
N LYS A 142 -1.42 -13.46 -13.46
CA LYS A 142 -0.87 -12.09 -13.59
C LYS A 142 -1.92 -10.98 -13.60
N LYS A 143 -3.12 -11.23 -13.08
CA LYS A 143 -4.19 -10.26 -12.97
C LYS A 143 -4.63 -10.11 -11.53
N ILE A 144 -4.85 -8.89 -11.11
CA ILE A 144 -5.38 -8.59 -9.77
C ILE A 144 -6.80 -9.14 -9.67
N LEU A 145 -7.06 -9.94 -8.65
CA LEU A 145 -8.41 -10.32 -8.26
C LEU A 145 -8.95 -9.28 -7.30
N VAL A 146 -9.85 -8.44 -7.78
CA VAL A 146 -10.42 -7.35 -6.97
C VAL A 146 -11.63 -7.84 -6.15
N GLY A 147 -12.37 -8.82 -6.67
CA GLY A 147 -13.63 -9.30 -6.10
C GLY A 147 -14.80 -8.33 -6.34
N PRO A 148 -16.05 -8.74 -6.04
CA PRO A 148 -17.23 -7.95 -6.36
C PRO A 148 -17.32 -6.62 -5.58
N ASN A 149 -16.73 -6.56 -4.39
CA ASN A 149 -16.79 -5.39 -3.51
C ASN A 149 -15.43 -4.67 -3.39
N ALA A 150 -14.46 -4.99 -4.25
CA ALA A 150 -13.08 -4.48 -4.18
C ALA A 150 -12.36 -4.80 -2.85
N PHE A 151 -12.66 -5.93 -2.22
CA PHE A 151 -12.09 -6.36 -0.94
C PHE A 151 -11.28 -7.67 -1.01
N ALA A 152 -11.07 -8.22 -2.20
CA ALA A 152 -10.20 -9.38 -2.33
C ALA A 152 -8.78 -9.01 -1.85
N GLY A 153 -8.24 -9.80 -0.93
CA GLY A 153 -6.95 -9.50 -0.31
C GLY A 153 -7.00 -8.72 1.01
N GLU A 154 -8.15 -8.19 1.43
CA GLU A 154 -8.36 -7.46 2.69
C GLU A 154 -8.42 -8.39 3.92
N TRP A 155 -7.48 -9.31 4.00
CA TRP A 155 -7.44 -10.38 5.01
C TRP A 155 -7.20 -9.87 6.44
N GLY A 156 -6.54 -8.71 6.59
CA GLY A 156 -6.32 -8.08 7.90
C GLY A 156 -7.63 -7.74 8.61
N HIS A 157 -8.70 -7.51 7.87
CA HIS A 157 -10.03 -7.16 8.39
C HIS A 157 -10.91 -8.36 8.73
N ILE A 158 -10.45 -9.60 8.49
CA ILE A 158 -11.20 -10.81 8.85
C ILE A 158 -11.39 -10.86 10.38
N PRO A 159 -12.64 -10.96 10.88
CA PRO A 159 -12.93 -11.04 12.31
C PRO A 159 -12.30 -12.29 12.94
N ILE A 160 -11.77 -12.14 14.17
CA ILE A 160 -11.29 -13.25 14.97
C ILE A 160 -12.26 -13.49 16.12
N GLY A 161 -12.70 -14.74 16.28
CA GLY A 161 -13.65 -15.14 17.33
C GLY A 161 -15.09 -15.19 16.83
N SER A 162 -16.05 -14.81 17.68
CA SER A 162 -17.48 -14.82 17.29
C SER A 162 -17.79 -13.79 16.20
N SER A 163 -18.86 -14.01 15.45
CA SER A 163 -19.33 -13.12 14.36
C SER A 163 -19.58 -11.67 14.81
N ASN A 164 -19.77 -11.44 16.11
CA ASN A 164 -19.94 -10.10 16.70
C ASN A 164 -18.65 -9.52 17.28
N SER A 165 -17.51 -10.19 17.11
CA SER A 165 -16.23 -9.68 17.59
C SER A 165 -15.82 -8.44 16.78
N LYS A 166 -15.47 -7.36 17.49
CA LYS A 166 -14.82 -6.19 16.89
C LYS A 166 -13.33 -6.41 16.62
N ASN A 167 -12.79 -7.56 17.04
CA ASN A 167 -11.38 -7.90 16.84
C ASN A 167 -11.18 -8.53 15.46
N ASN A 168 -10.13 -8.13 14.77
CA ASN A 168 -9.73 -8.67 13.48
C ASN A 168 -8.25 -9.08 13.49
N ILE A 169 -7.80 -9.74 12.42
CA ILE A 169 -6.42 -10.24 12.31
C ILE A 169 -5.40 -9.10 12.48
N GLU A 170 -5.63 -7.96 11.84
CA GLU A 170 -4.72 -6.80 11.90
C GLU A 170 -4.42 -6.38 13.33
N GLN A 171 -5.39 -6.44 14.21
CA GLN A 171 -5.22 -6.04 15.62
C GLN A 171 -4.24 -6.93 16.39
N TYR A 172 -3.92 -8.11 15.89
CA TYR A 172 -3.00 -9.04 16.54
C TYR A 172 -1.62 -9.08 15.90
N ILE A 173 -1.55 -9.01 14.56
CA ILE A 173 -0.30 -9.28 13.83
C ILE A 173 0.31 -8.06 13.15
N SER A 174 -0.40 -6.92 13.08
CA SER A 174 0.20 -5.67 12.58
C SER A 174 1.19 -5.08 13.59
N GLY A 175 2.06 -4.18 13.10
CA GLY A 175 2.99 -3.46 13.98
C GLY A 175 2.27 -2.73 15.12
N LYS A 176 1.19 -2.00 14.82
CA LYS A 176 0.37 -1.32 15.84
C LYS A 176 -0.36 -2.31 16.76
N GLY A 177 -0.81 -3.43 16.23
CA GLY A 177 -1.40 -4.51 17.01
C GLY A 177 -0.39 -5.08 18.01
N LEU A 178 0.81 -5.39 17.54
CA LEU A 178 1.90 -5.90 18.35
C LEU A 178 2.30 -4.93 19.48
N GLU A 179 2.43 -3.65 19.17
CA GLU A 179 2.74 -2.59 20.15
C GLU A 179 1.69 -2.51 21.25
N ARG A 180 0.41 -2.58 20.87
CA ARG A 180 -0.71 -2.57 21.82
C ARG A 180 -0.72 -3.82 22.70
N LEU A 181 -0.54 -5.00 22.14
CA LEU A 181 -0.48 -6.27 22.88
C LEU A 181 0.72 -6.31 23.82
N TYR A 182 1.87 -5.84 23.37
CA TYR A 182 3.08 -5.73 24.19
C TYR A 182 2.85 -4.81 25.40
N PHE A 183 2.26 -3.62 25.13
CA PHE A 183 1.89 -2.69 26.21
C PHE A 183 0.87 -3.30 27.20
N SER A 184 -0.12 -4.03 26.70
CA SER A 184 -1.12 -4.70 27.55
C SER A 184 -0.46 -5.69 28.51
N LYS A 185 0.49 -6.51 27.99
CA LYS A 185 1.17 -7.57 28.76
C LYS A 185 2.25 -7.01 29.69
N PHE A 186 3.09 -6.12 29.22
CA PHE A 186 4.28 -5.69 29.97
C PHE A 186 4.21 -4.27 30.54
N LYS A 187 3.15 -3.52 30.25
CA LYS A 187 2.96 -2.09 30.64
C LYS A 187 4.10 -1.17 30.17
N LYS A 188 4.84 -1.58 29.14
CA LYS A 188 5.95 -0.82 28.53
C LYS A 188 5.59 -0.45 27.10
N LYS A 189 5.78 0.82 26.73
CA LYS A 189 5.59 1.29 25.34
C LYS A 189 6.87 1.04 24.56
N LEU A 190 6.80 0.20 23.53
CA LEU A 190 7.85 -0.03 22.56
C LEU A 190 7.23 -0.04 21.16
N VAL A 191 7.97 0.45 20.18
CA VAL A 191 7.58 0.30 18.76
C VAL A 191 7.88 -1.11 18.27
N ALA A 192 7.14 -1.59 17.30
CA ALA A 192 7.25 -2.96 16.78
C ALA A 192 8.70 -3.36 16.44
N LYS A 193 9.47 -2.44 15.82
CA LYS A 193 10.89 -2.66 15.51
C LYS A 193 11.73 -2.99 16.73
N GLU A 194 11.49 -2.32 17.85
CA GLU A 194 12.21 -2.57 19.12
C GLU A 194 11.79 -3.88 19.77
N ILE A 195 10.49 -4.24 19.68
CA ILE A 195 9.97 -5.52 20.16
C ILE A 195 10.66 -6.67 19.41
N PHE A 196 10.71 -6.61 18.07
CA PHE A 196 11.42 -7.61 17.25
C PHE A 196 12.92 -7.66 17.53
N LYS A 197 13.56 -6.49 17.74
CA LYS A 197 14.99 -6.44 18.09
C LYS A 197 15.25 -7.19 19.39
N LYS A 198 14.49 -6.91 20.45
CA LYS A 198 14.60 -7.60 21.75
C LYS A 198 14.35 -9.10 21.64
N ALA A 199 13.35 -9.52 20.87
CA ALA A 199 13.09 -10.94 20.67
C ALA A 199 14.26 -11.66 19.98
N ARG A 200 14.92 -11.02 18.99
CA ARG A 200 16.12 -11.56 18.34
C ARG A 200 17.33 -11.63 19.27
N GLU A 201 17.47 -10.69 20.22
CA GLU A 201 18.53 -10.65 21.22
C GLU A 201 18.32 -11.71 22.34
N LYS A 202 17.35 -12.62 22.19
CA LYS A 202 17.05 -13.74 23.11
C LYS A 202 16.68 -13.31 24.54
N SER A 203 16.09 -12.12 24.71
CA SER A 203 15.41 -11.80 25.97
C SER A 203 14.23 -12.76 26.17
N THR A 204 14.33 -13.66 27.14
CA THR A 204 13.42 -14.80 27.36
C THR A 204 11.94 -14.39 27.40
N ASN A 205 11.63 -13.27 28.03
CA ASN A 205 10.25 -12.79 28.18
C ASN A 205 9.67 -12.23 26.87
N ASP A 206 10.51 -11.65 25.99
CA ASP A 206 10.05 -11.04 24.74
C ASP A 206 9.90 -12.10 23.64
N MET A 207 10.65 -13.21 23.69
CA MET A 207 10.50 -14.35 22.78
C MET A 207 9.19 -15.10 22.95
N GLU A 208 8.71 -15.27 24.17
CA GLU A 208 7.41 -15.90 24.46
C GLU A 208 6.22 -15.06 23.97
N PHE A 209 6.43 -13.78 23.78
CA PHE A 209 5.40 -12.87 23.25
C PHE A 209 5.23 -12.97 21.74
N ILE A 210 6.30 -13.29 21.01
CA ILE A 210 6.31 -13.33 19.53
C ILE A 210 6.03 -14.73 18.98
N LYS A 211 6.18 -15.78 19.81
CA LYS A 211 5.76 -17.13 19.45
C LYS A 211 4.24 -17.28 19.52
#